data_4fb5cf055f652ab61217c1ab3fabc7e4
#
_entry.id   4fb5cf055f652ab61217c1ab3fabc7e4
#
_cell.length_a   1.000
_cell.length_b   1.000
_cell.length_c   1.000
_cell.angle_alpha   90.00
_cell.angle_beta   90.00
_cell.angle_gamma   90.00
#
_symmetry.space_group_name_H-M   'P 1'
#
loop_
_entity.id
_entity.type
_entity.pdbx_description
1 polymer ?
#
loop_
_entity_poly.entity_id
_entity_poly.type
_entity_poly.pdbx_seq_one_letter_code
_entity_poly.pdbx_strand_id
1 'polypeptide(L)'
;MNLRDYQTKVIDEITQVAVEGAKKIVVQLPCAGGKTVLVAKIISHAVANKKKCLFLVHRRELIYQSVDKLKNFGVEAVVILSDHAENRDLPAQVASIQTLHRRGIKGNQFYLPPADLVIVDEIHHILSSQTWQELLACYPDAYIVGLTATPISRNGVGLGNFFDWLILGPT
;
A
#
# COMPACT_ATOMS: atom_id res chain seq x y z
N MET A 1 12.24 15.60 6.77
CA MET A 1 12.88 14.28 6.85
C MET A 1 13.39 13.95 5.45
N ASN A 2 14.70 13.74 5.30
CA ASN A 2 15.28 13.49 3.99
C ASN A 2 15.18 12.01 3.63
N LEU A 3 14.86 11.72 2.35
CA LEU A 3 14.94 10.38 1.80
C LEU A 3 16.40 9.94 1.66
N ARG A 4 16.64 8.65 1.79
CA ARG A 4 17.91 8.04 1.38
C ARG A 4 17.95 7.95 -0.16
N ASP A 5 19.14 7.97 -0.76
CA ASP A 5 19.28 7.96 -2.22
C ASP A 5 18.53 6.81 -2.91
N TYR A 6 18.55 5.63 -2.31
CA TYR A 6 17.82 4.49 -2.88
C TYR A 6 16.29 4.65 -2.83
N GLN A 7 15.77 5.36 -1.81
CA GLN A 7 14.32 5.61 -1.72
C GLN A 7 13.86 6.55 -2.84
N THR A 8 14.68 7.55 -3.16
CA THR A 8 14.43 8.44 -4.30
C THR A 8 14.43 7.65 -5.60
N LYS A 9 15.43 6.82 -5.83
CA LYS A 9 15.51 5.96 -7.03
C LYS A 9 14.30 5.04 -7.17
N VAL A 10 13.85 4.42 -6.07
CA VAL A 10 12.66 3.55 -6.08
C VAL A 10 11.40 4.34 -6.46
N ILE A 11 11.23 5.56 -5.94
CA ILE A 11 10.07 6.41 -6.28
C ILE A 11 10.11 6.81 -7.76
N ASP A 12 11.28 7.20 -8.26
CA ASP A 12 11.46 7.56 -9.67
C ASP A 12 11.14 6.36 -10.59
N GLU A 13 11.60 5.16 -10.23
CA GLU A 13 11.33 3.95 -10.97
C GLU A 13 9.84 3.57 -10.94
N ILE A 14 9.17 3.66 -9.76
CA ILE A 14 7.71 3.46 -9.66
C ILE A 14 6.99 4.42 -10.63
N THR A 15 7.39 5.68 -10.63
CA THR A 15 6.77 6.69 -11.48
C THR A 15 6.99 6.38 -12.97
N GLN A 16 8.20 6.00 -13.35
CA GLN A 16 8.55 5.66 -14.72
C GLN A 16 7.74 4.47 -15.22
N VAL A 17 7.74 3.35 -14.50
CA VAL A 17 7.03 2.14 -14.96
C VAL A 17 5.51 2.33 -14.94
N ALA A 18 4.97 3.18 -14.07
CA ALA A 18 3.56 3.55 -14.08
C ALA A 18 3.19 4.35 -15.33
N VAL A 19 4.06 5.26 -15.78
CA VAL A 19 3.89 5.99 -17.06
C VAL A 19 3.97 5.04 -18.26
N GLU A 20 4.80 4.00 -18.19
CA GLU A 20 4.91 2.95 -19.19
C GLU A 20 3.70 1.99 -19.23
N GLY A 21 2.77 2.13 -18.28
CA GLY A 21 1.51 1.40 -18.25
C GLY A 21 1.40 0.30 -17.18
N ALA A 22 2.42 0.11 -16.36
CA ALA A 22 2.34 -0.82 -15.23
C ALA A 22 1.37 -0.28 -14.16
N LYS A 23 0.35 -1.05 -13.82
CA LYS A 23 -0.61 -0.69 -12.78
C LYS A 23 -0.35 -1.41 -11.45
N LYS A 24 0.26 -2.57 -11.49
CA LYS A 24 0.54 -3.40 -10.32
C LYS A 24 2.04 -3.59 -10.20
N ILE A 25 2.64 -2.90 -9.26
CA ILE A 25 4.09 -2.82 -9.07
C ILE A 25 4.44 -3.41 -7.71
N VAL A 26 5.40 -4.31 -7.66
CA VAL A 26 5.95 -4.80 -6.40
C VAL A 26 7.36 -4.25 -6.19
N VAL A 27 7.62 -3.81 -4.97
CA VAL A 27 8.92 -3.27 -4.56
C VAL A 27 9.50 -4.19 -3.48
N GLN A 28 10.65 -4.76 -3.76
CA GLN A 28 11.41 -5.52 -2.78
C GLN A 28 12.29 -4.59 -1.96
N LEU A 29 12.10 -4.59 -0.64
CA LEU A 29 12.89 -3.82 0.30
C LEU A 29 13.18 -4.65 1.56
N PRO A 30 14.40 -4.59 2.12
CA PRO A 30 14.70 -5.27 3.37
C PRO A 30 13.83 -4.76 4.53
N CYS A 31 13.65 -5.58 5.58
CA CYS A 31 12.80 -5.23 6.72
C CYS A 31 13.18 -3.91 7.40
N ALA A 32 14.49 -3.60 7.48
CA ALA A 32 15.02 -2.34 8.03
C ALA A 32 15.14 -1.20 6.99
N GLY A 33 14.65 -1.40 5.77
CA GLY A 33 14.84 -0.49 4.63
C GLY A 33 14.01 0.80 4.66
N GLY A 34 13.39 1.17 5.80
CA GLY A 34 12.62 2.42 5.87
C GLY A 34 11.36 2.41 5.00
N LYS A 35 10.70 1.27 4.84
CA LYS A 35 9.45 1.09 4.07
C LYS A 35 8.41 2.16 4.40
N THR A 36 8.18 2.42 5.69
CA THR A 36 7.16 3.38 6.13
C THR A 36 7.46 4.81 5.68
N VAL A 37 8.75 5.21 5.62
CA VAL A 37 9.17 6.52 5.12
C VAL A 37 8.94 6.60 3.61
N LEU A 38 9.28 5.55 2.88
CA LEU A 38 9.03 5.45 1.44
C LEU A 38 7.53 5.57 1.14
N VAL A 39 6.70 4.80 1.85
CA VAL A 39 5.22 4.86 1.73
C VAL A 39 4.70 6.26 2.00
N ALA A 40 5.13 6.89 3.10
CA ALA A 40 4.69 8.23 3.45
C ALA A 40 5.04 9.26 2.35
N LYS A 41 6.19 9.13 1.72
CA LYS A 41 6.59 10.00 0.61
C LYS A 41 5.79 9.75 -0.66
N ILE A 42 5.55 8.49 -1.02
CA ILE A 42 4.70 8.14 -2.18
C ILE A 42 3.29 8.70 -1.98
N ILE A 43 2.70 8.49 -0.81
CA ILE A 43 1.35 9.01 -0.50
C ILE A 43 1.34 10.54 -0.51
N SER A 44 2.33 11.20 0.10
CA SER A 44 2.44 12.66 0.09
C SER A 44 2.47 13.21 -1.33
N HIS A 45 3.24 12.59 -2.22
CA HIS A 45 3.30 13.00 -3.63
C HIS A 45 1.96 12.75 -4.35
N ALA A 46 1.32 11.62 -4.13
CA ALA A 46 0.03 11.30 -4.75
C ALA A 46 -1.09 12.26 -4.27
N VAL A 47 -1.14 12.55 -2.96
CA VAL A 47 -2.10 13.50 -2.37
C VAL A 47 -1.88 14.91 -2.91
N ALA A 48 -0.63 15.36 -3.07
CA ALA A 48 -0.30 16.63 -3.70
C ALA A 48 -0.82 16.72 -5.14
N ASN A 49 -0.92 15.58 -5.83
CA ASN A 49 -1.53 15.45 -7.17
C ASN A 49 -3.03 15.12 -7.13
N LYS A 50 -3.70 15.40 -6.01
CA LYS A 50 -5.15 15.21 -5.81
C LYS A 50 -5.62 13.77 -5.96
N LYS A 51 -4.76 12.80 -5.69
CA LYS A 51 -5.07 11.37 -5.71
C LYS A 51 -5.50 10.89 -4.33
N LYS A 52 -6.48 9.99 -4.31
CA LYS A 52 -6.91 9.30 -3.09
C LYS A 52 -6.05 8.06 -2.88
N CYS A 53 -5.55 7.89 -1.66
CA CYS A 53 -4.62 6.83 -1.31
C CYS A 53 -5.18 5.94 -0.20
N LEU A 54 -5.01 4.63 -0.38
CA LEU A 54 -5.30 3.64 0.64
C LEU A 54 -4.01 2.88 0.98
N PHE A 55 -3.60 2.93 2.24
CA PHE A 55 -2.49 2.12 2.74
C PHE A 55 -3.00 0.95 3.56
N LEU A 56 -2.74 -0.25 3.07
CA LEU A 56 -3.14 -1.51 3.68
C LEU A 56 -1.97 -2.11 4.45
N VAL A 57 -2.18 -2.35 5.74
CA VAL A 57 -1.20 -2.98 6.61
C VAL A 57 -1.74 -4.30 7.16
N HIS A 58 -0.83 -5.25 7.38
CA HIS A 58 -1.20 -6.54 7.94
C HIS A 58 -1.38 -6.48 9.47
N ARG A 59 -0.55 -5.68 10.16
CA ARG A 59 -0.54 -5.59 11.63
C ARG A 59 -1.16 -4.29 12.11
N ARG A 60 -2.08 -4.38 13.06
CA ARG A 60 -2.77 -3.20 13.64
C ARG A 60 -1.81 -2.20 14.29
N GLU A 61 -0.74 -2.67 14.89
CA GLU A 61 0.27 -1.84 15.56
C GLU A 61 0.97 -0.89 14.58
N LEU A 62 1.10 -1.31 13.31
CA LEU A 62 1.72 -0.50 12.25
C LEU A 62 0.82 0.64 11.76
N ILE A 63 -0.49 0.58 12.01
CA ILE A 63 -1.44 1.60 11.54
C ILE A 63 -1.10 2.97 12.14
N TYR A 64 -1.01 3.04 13.45
CA TYR A 64 -0.73 4.32 14.14
C TYR A 64 0.66 4.86 13.80
N GLN A 65 1.68 4.00 13.72
CA GLN A 65 3.01 4.40 13.29
C GLN A 65 3.00 4.95 11.85
N SER A 66 2.16 4.41 10.99
CA SER A 66 2.01 4.87 9.61
C SER A 66 1.35 6.25 9.55
N VAL A 67 0.30 6.46 10.33
CA VAL A 67 -0.38 7.77 10.42
C VAL A 67 0.56 8.84 10.96
N ASP A 68 1.32 8.54 12.02
CA ASP A 68 2.31 9.49 12.56
C ASP A 68 3.38 9.84 11.51
N LYS A 69 3.83 8.86 10.75
CA LYS A 69 4.77 9.12 9.65
C LYS A 69 4.16 9.98 8.55
N LEU A 70 2.92 9.70 8.14
CA LEU A 70 2.20 10.50 7.14
C LEU A 70 2.07 11.94 7.60
N LYS A 71 1.72 12.16 8.86
CA LYS A 71 1.63 13.51 9.46
C LYS A 71 2.96 14.26 9.38
N ASN A 72 4.09 13.59 9.60
CA ASN A 72 5.42 14.19 9.46
C ASN A 72 5.76 14.60 8.02
N PHE A 73 5.04 14.07 7.03
CA PHE A 73 5.12 14.46 5.62
C PHE A 73 4.00 15.42 5.19
N GLY A 74 3.24 15.98 6.16
CA GLY A 74 2.18 16.95 5.90
C GLY A 74 0.89 16.31 5.36
N VAL A 75 0.70 15.00 5.53
CA VAL A 75 -0.49 14.28 5.08
C VAL A 75 -1.37 13.93 6.27
N GLU A 76 -2.59 14.45 6.27
CA GLU A 76 -3.63 13.97 7.19
C GLU A 76 -4.21 12.66 6.67
N ALA A 77 -4.23 11.65 7.54
CA ALA A 77 -4.75 10.34 7.21
C ALA A 77 -5.78 9.85 8.22
N VAL A 78 -6.79 9.17 7.73
CA VAL A 78 -7.79 8.49 8.55
C VAL A 78 -7.37 7.05 8.83
N VAL A 79 -7.63 6.61 10.06
CA VAL A 79 -7.49 5.21 10.45
C VAL A 79 -8.82 4.50 10.27
N ILE A 80 -8.82 3.42 9.51
CA ILE A 80 -9.95 2.52 9.40
C ILE A 80 -9.67 1.27 10.24
N LEU A 81 -10.20 1.26 11.44
CA LEU A 81 -10.19 0.12 12.35
C LEU A 81 -11.62 -0.34 12.66
N SER A 82 -11.71 -1.44 13.41
CA SER A 82 -12.97 -2.14 13.69
C SER A 82 -14.11 -1.26 14.22
N ASP A 83 -13.79 -0.16 14.87
CA ASP A 83 -14.80 0.61 15.60
C ASP A 83 -14.92 2.08 15.19
N HIS A 84 -14.02 2.57 14.31
CA HIS A 84 -13.96 3.98 13.94
C HIS A 84 -13.72 4.14 12.43
N ALA A 85 -14.75 4.56 11.73
CA ALA A 85 -14.63 5.06 10.35
C ALA A 85 -14.94 6.55 10.35
N GLU A 86 -14.01 7.35 10.87
CA GLU A 86 -14.15 8.80 10.87
C GLU A 86 -13.61 9.38 9.57
N ASN A 87 -14.33 10.33 9.02
CA ASN A 87 -13.95 11.20 7.91
C ASN A 87 -13.27 10.54 6.70
N ARG A 88 -14.04 9.75 5.93
CA ARG A 88 -13.59 9.11 4.69
C ARG A 88 -13.29 10.06 3.54
N ASP A 89 -13.51 11.34 3.71
CA ASP A 89 -13.25 12.37 2.70
C ASP A 89 -11.78 12.77 2.65
N LEU A 90 -10.98 12.42 3.66
CA LEU A 90 -9.55 12.67 3.64
C LEU A 90 -8.86 11.88 2.52
N PRO A 91 -7.85 12.48 1.88
CA PRO A 91 -7.20 11.89 0.70
C PRO A 91 -6.35 10.66 1.02
N ALA A 92 -5.97 10.45 2.27
CA ALA A 92 -5.19 9.29 2.69
C ALA A 92 -5.91 8.51 3.79
N GLN A 93 -5.97 7.19 3.63
CA GLN A 93 -6.59 6.28 4.56
C GLN A 93 -5.64 5.12 4.86
N VAL A 94 -5.54 4.74 6.13
CA VAL A 94 -4.72 3.62 6.59
C VAL A 94 -5.63 2.58 7.23
N ALA A 95 -5.58 1.36 6.75
CA ALA A 95 -6.48 0.31 7.18
C ALA A 95 -5.77 -1.03 7.39
N SER A 96 -6.33 -1.85 8.28
CA SER A 96 -6.00 -3.28 8.34
C SER A 96 -6.74 -4.03 7.24
N ILE A 97 -6.02 -4.90 6.53
CA ILE A 97 -6.59 -5.74 5.47
C ILE A 97 -7.75 -6.59 6.01
N GLN A 98 -7.58 -7.18 7.18
CA GLN A 98 -8.61 -8.02 7.80
C GLN A 98 -9.87 -7.22 8.14
N THR A 99 -9.70 -5.98 8.58
CA THR A 99 -10.83 -5.11 8.90
C THR A 99 -11.61 -4.74 7.65
N LEU A 100 -10.94 -4.29 6.60
CA LEU A 100 -11.60 -3.93 5.33
C LEU A 100 -12.26 -5.13 4.66
N HIS A 101 -11.60 -6.28 4.63
CA HIS A 101 -12.17 -7.48 4.05
C HIS A 101 -13.42 -7.93 4.80
N ARG A 102 -13.36 -8.02 6.14
CA ARG A 102 -14.49 -8.46 6.94
C ARG A 102 -15.68 -7.53 6.81
N ARG A 103 -15.46 -6.23 6.81
CA ARG A 103 -16.52 -5.24 6.79
C ARG A 103 -16.97 -4.85 5.39
N GLY A 104 -16.03 -4.67 4.48
CA GLY A 104 -16.30 -4.19 3.14
C GLY A 104 -16.78 -5.28 2.18
N ILE A 105 -16.32 -6.53 2.36
CA ILE A 105 -16.65 -7.63 1.45
C ILE A 105 -17.66 -8.57 2.08
N LYS A 106 -17.46 -9.00 3.33
CA LYS A 106 -18.34 -9.95 4.02
C LYS A 106 -19.50 -9.30 4.75
N GLY A 107 -19.37 -8.04 5.17
CA GLY A 107 -20.42 -7.28 5.86
C GLY A 107 -20.99 -6.19 4.96
N ASN A 108 -22.28 -6.21 4.67
CA ASN A 108 -22.95 -5.22 3.82
C ASN A 108 -23.02 -3.80 4.43
N GLN A 109 -22.40 -3.55 5.56
CA GLN A 109 -22.53 -2.30 6.31
C GLN A 109 -21.32 -1.36 6.18
N PHE A 110 -20.26 -1.79 5.51
CA PHE A 110 -19.05 -0.99 5.42
C PHE A 110 -18.70 -0.65 3.98
N TYR A 111 -18.59 0.65 3.71
CA TYR A 111 -18.19 1.15 2.43
C TYR A 111 -16.66 1.09 2.27
N LEU A 112 -16.17 0.46 1.21
CA LEU A 112 -14.75 0.50 0.87
C LEU A 112 -14.34 1.92 0.46
N PRO A 113 -13.23 2.46 1.00
CA PRO A 113 -12.80 3.81 0.65
C PRO A 113 -12.38 3.88 -0.81
N PRO A 114 -12.71 4.95 -1.54
CA PRO A 114 -12.20 5.14 -2.89
C PRO A 114 -10.70 5.35 -2.87
N ALA A 115 -9.99 4.74 -3.82
CA ALA A 115 -8.55 4.90 -3.96
C ALA A 115 -8.12 4.90 -5.42
N ASP A 116 -7.28 5.87 -5.79
CA ASP A 116 -6.53 5.89 -7.04
C ASP A 116 -5.20 5.13 -6.91
N LEU A 117 -4.68 5.07 -5.68
CA LEU A 117 -3.46 4.37 -5.31
C LEU A 117 -3.70 3.52 -4.07
N VAL A 118 -3.42 2.23 -4.17
CA VAL A 118 -3.44 1.28 -3.06
C VAL A 118 -2.00 0.84 -2.79
N ILE A 119 -1.51 1.11 -1.60
CA ILE A 119 -0.20 0.61 -1.15
C ILE A 119 -0.43 -0.52 -0.16
N VAL A 120 0.29 -1.60 -0.30
CA VAL A 120 0.12 -2.80 0.51
C VAL A 120 1.44 -3.22 1.13
N ASP A 121 1.49 -3.25 2.45
CA ASP A 121 2.67 -3.78 3.16
C ASP A 121 2.61 -5.31 3.23
N GLU A 122 3.78 -5.95 3.15
CA GLU A 122 3.95 -7.42 3.17
C GLU A 122 3.11 -8.16 2.12
N ILE A 123 3.11 -7.64 0.88
CA ILE A 123 2.26 -8.12 -0.22
C ILE A 123 2.43 -9.61 -0.56
N HIS A 124 3.54 -10.24 -0.13
CA HIS A 124 3.75 -11.68 -0.36
C HIS A 124 2.64 -12.57 0.22
N HIS A 125 1.87 -12.06 1.18
CA HIS A 125 0.70 -12.76 1.72
C HIS A 125 -0.43 -12.97 0.69
N ILE A 126 -0.44 -12.24 -0.44
CA ILE A 126 -1.43 -12.44 -1.51
C ILE A 126 -1.37 -13.86 -2.10
N LEU A 127 -0.18 -14.47 -2.09
CA LEU A 127 0.03 -15.81 -2.64
C LEU A 127 -0.65 -16.91 -1.83
N SER A 128 -0.96 -16.65 -0.56
CA SER A 128 -1.52 -17.63 0.37
C SER A 128 -2.88 -17.23 0.96
N SER A 129 -3.41 -16.08 0.58
CA SER A 129 -4.61 -15.53 1.22
C SER A 129 -5.63 -15.01 0.21
N GLN A 130 -6.77 -15.70 0.14
CA GLN A 130 -7.93 -15.25 -0.63
C GLN A 130 -8.42 -13.87 -0.19
N THR A 131 -8.33 -13.55 1.09
CA THR A 131 -8.70 -12.23 1.66
C THR A 131 -8.00 -11.08 0.94
N TRP A 132 -6.71 -11.23 0.65
CA TRP A 132 -5.92 -10.20 -0.03
C TRP A 132 -6.32 -10.09 -1.51
N GLN A 133 -6.54 -11.22 -2.16
CA GLN A 133 -6.95 -11.26 -3.57
C GLN A 133 -8.31 -10.62 -3.77
N GLU A 134 -9.29 -10.97 -2.94
CA GLU A 134 -10.65 -10.42 -2.98
C GLU A 134 -10.66 -8.91 -2.72
N LEU A 135 -9.88 -8.44 -1.73
CA LEU A 135 -9.83 -7.02 -1.40
C LEU A 135 -9.20 -6.20 -2.54
N LEU A 136 -8.08 -6.65 -3.09
CA LEU A 136 -7.41 -5.94 -4.18
C LEU A 136 -8.22 -5.98 -5.48
N ALA A 137 -9.01 -7.01 -5.72
CA ALA A 137 -9.94 -7.09 -6.86
C ALA A 137 -11.03 -6.00 -6.83
N CYS A 138 -11.31 -5.41 -5.65
CA CYS A 138 -12.23 -4.29 -5.53
C CYS A 138 -11.68 -2.96 -6.05
N TYR A 139 -10.41 -2.91 -6.43
CA TYR A 139 -9.72 -1.71 -6.93
C TYR A 139 -9.13 -1.92 -8.33
N PRO A 140 -9.96 -2.24 -9.35
CA PRO A 140 -9.47 -2.63 -10.68
C PRO A 140 -8.78 -1.50 -11.42
N ASP A 141 -9.15 -0.25 -11.14
CA ASP A 141 -8.60 0.94 -11.82
C ASP A 141 -7.46 1.62 -11.07
N ALA A 142 -7.24 1.25 -9.80
CA ALA A 142 -6.19 1.83 -8.99
C ALA A 142 -4.79 1.32 -9.36
N TYR A 143 -3.79 2.17 -9.15
CA TYR A 143 -2.41 1.70 -9.08
C TYR A 143 -2.21 0.94 -7.78
N ILE A 144 -1.58 -0.23 -7.85
CA ILE A 144 -1.27 -1.06 -6.68
C ILE A 144 0.23 -1.15 -6.52
N VAL A 145 0.75 -0.67 -5.40
CA VAL A 145 2.15 -0.78 -5.03
C VAL A 145 2.29 -1.70 -3.83
N GLY A 146 2.80 -2.90 -4.07
CA GLY A 146 3.06 -3.88 -3.02
C GLY A 146 4.49 -3.77 -2.50
N LEU A 147 4.67 -3.80 -1.18
CA LEU A 147 5.98 -3.82 -0.54
C LEU A 147 6.24 -5.18 0.07
N THR A 148 7.42 -5.71 -0.09
CA THR A 148 7.82 -6.97 0.54
C THR A 148 9.34 -7.07 0.70
N ALA A 149 9.78 -7.82 1.70
CA ALA A 149 11.18 -8.23 1.79
C ALA A 149 11.46 -9.49 0.95
N THR A 150 10.40 -10.27 0.66
CA THR A 150 10.51 -11.58 -0.02
C THR A 150 9.46 -11.67 -1.12
N PRO A 151 9.82 -11.42 -2.39
CA PRO A 151 8.85 -11.44 -3.51
C PRO A 151 8.47 -12.86 -3.97
N ILE A 152 9.05 -13.89 -3.36
CA ILE A 152 8.81 -15.30 -3.68
C ILE A 152 8.27 -16.01 -2.45
N SER A 153 7.26 -16.86 -2.63
CA SER A 153 6.74 -17.70 -1.56
C SER A 153 7.74 -18.80 -1.16
N ARG A 154 7.51 -19.42 0.01
CA ARG A 154 8.30 -20.56 0.46
C ARG A 154 8.30 -21.74 -0.54
N ASN A 155 7.27 -21.82 -1.37
CA ASN A 155 7.11 -22.87 -2.39
C ASN A 155 7.68 -22.46 -3.76
N GLY A 156 8.45 -21.37 -3.85
CA GLY A 156 9.05 -20.89 -5.08
C GLY A 156 8.07 -20.17 -6.04
N VAL A 157 6.82 -19.99 -5.64
CA VAL A 157 5.83 -19.24 -6.45
C VAL A 157 6.09 -17.75 -6.29
N GLY A 158 6.33 -17.08 -7.40
CA GLY A 158 6.57 -15.63 -7.43
C GLY A 158 5.29 -14.81 -7.55
N LEU A 159 5.42 -13.52 -7.31
CA LEU A 159 4.33 -12.54 -7.42
C LEU A 159 3.97 -12.17 -8.87
N GLY A 160 4.70 -12.69 -9.86
CA GLY A 160 4.54 -12.34 -11.29
C GLY A 160 3.16 -12.62 -11.89
N ASN A 161 2.34 -13.48 -11.26
CA ASN A 161 0.95 -13.70 -11.70
C ASN A 161 -0.01 -12.58 -11.26
N PHE A 162 0.40 -11.74 -10.32
CA PHE A 162 -0.42 -10.67 -9.75
C PHE A 162 0.09 -9.28 -10.07
N PHE A 163 1.39 -9.15 -10.41
CA PHE A 163 2.05 -7.87 -10.60
C PHE A 163 2.69 -7.77 -11.98
N ASP A 164 2.65 -6.56 -12.53
CA ASP A 164 3.19 -6.25 -13.85
C ASP A 164 4.71 -6.01 -13.81
N TRP A 165 5.23 -5.54 -12.65
CA TRP A 165 6.61 -5.10 -12.51
C TRP A 165 7.19 -5.37 -11.12
N LEU A 166 8.47 -5.74 -11.08
CA LEU A 166 9.25 -5.90 -9.85
C LEU A 166 10.40 -4.88 -9.81
N ILE A 167 10.41 -4.05 -8.78
CA ILE A 167 11.49 -3.11 -8.48
C ILE A 167 12.33 -3.69 -7.36
N LEU A 168 13.64 -3.77 -7.57
CA LEU A 168 14.60 -4.25 -6.58
C LEU A 168 15.20 -3.06 -5.83
N GLY A 169 14.95 -2.99 -4.54
CA GLY A 169 15.64 -2.08 -3.64
C GLY A 169 17.06 -2.57 -3.30
N PRO A 170 17.77 -1.88 -2.42
CA PRO A 170 19.09 -2.30 -1.98
C PRO A 170 19.02 -3.65 -1.27
N THR A 171 20.01 -4.49 -1.56
CA THR A 171 20.23 -5.78 -0.87
C THR A 171 20.81 -5.57 0.52
#